data_b69adb8a6dbdd754ebc9750070e04959
#
_entry.id   b69adb8a6dbdd754ebc9750070e04959
#
_cell.length_a   1.000
_cell.length_b   1.000
_cell.length_c   1.000
_cell.angle_alpha   90.00
_cell.angle_beta   90.00
_cell.angle_gamma   90.00
#
_symmetry.space_group_name_H-M   'P 1'
#
loop_
_entity.id
_entity.type
_entity.pdbx_description
1 polymer ?
#
loop_
_entity_poly.entity_id
_entity_poly.type
_entity_poly.pdbx_seq_one_letter_code
_entity_poly.pdbx_strand_id
1 'polypeptide(L)'
;MNVQGAYATPAGVEAAIKQAAIDASASDSSVNVNERIRQEHFRRFLSRVFAGGEGSEWLLRGGTGVLARVPSARATKDVDLYRAGYTLDQALEDLRQLVKVDLADHFRFEYVSHVNSLGGPGQPYVDGYTVKFDVYVGTQRRGQIKVDLSTGAGITDEVSLIEPANALHLPRLASNMYRVYPVVDQVADKLCATHMLYSGAPSSRQKDLVDLVVFARTHDINGLALRTAIETEARRRGLESFTRVQLPKTWGREYEQMAKRVPHCEGFAEIEKARALIEDFIEPSLRGEVDAQTWMFERLAWE
;
A
#
# COMPACT_ATOMS: atom_id res chain seq x y z
N MET A 1 -2.21 20.51 16.29
CA MET A 1 -3.13 21.24 15.38
C MET A 1 -4.43 21.51 16.13
N ASN A 2 -4.88 22.78 16.17
CA ASN A 2 -6.18 23.12 16.77
C ASN A 2 -7.27 22.59 15.81
N VAL A 3 -7.90 21.48 16.16
CA VAL A 3 -9.09 20.97 15.45
C VAL A 3 -10.21 21.95 15.74
N GLN A 4 -10.65 22.72 14.75
CA GLN A 4 -11.89 23.50 14.85
C GLN A 4 -13.01 22.52 15.21
N GLY A 5 -13.60 22.66 16.39
CA GLY A 5 -14.59 21.82 17.06
C GLY A 5 -15.12 20.61 16.29
N ALA A 6 -14.96 19.43 16.86
CA ALA A 6 -15.45 18.16 16.29
C ALA A 6 -16.91 18.26 15.78
N TYR A 7 -17.30 17.37 14.88
CA TYR A 7 -18.71 17.27 14.45
C TYR A 7 -19.57 16.86 15.65
N ALA A 8 -20.70 17.52 15.83
CA ALA A 8 -21.57 17.28 16.98
C ALA A 8 -22.29 15.91 16.92
N THR A 9 -22.45 15.34 15.73
CA THR A 9 -23.20 14.08 15.54
C THR A 9 -22.54 13.16 14.51
N PRO A 10 -22.76 11.84 14.65
CA PRO A 10 -22.34 10.86 13.64
C PRO A 10 -22.83 11.19 12.23
N ALA A 11 -24.11 11.60 12.09
CA ALA A 11 -24.69 11.98 10.81
C ALA A 11 -23.97 13.20 10.17
N GLY A 12 -23.49 14.13 11.00
CA GLY A 12 -22.70 15.28 10.55
C GLY A 12 -21.35 14.86 9.96
N VAL A 13 -20.68 13.88 10.59
CA VAL A 13 -19.44 13.30 10.05
C VAL A 13 -19.68 12.62 8.71
N GLU A 14 -20.70 11.78 8.61
CA GLU A 14 -21.02 11.06 7.38
C GLU A 14 -21.38 12.01 6.23
N ALA A 15 -22.17 13.04 6.52
CA ALA A 15 -22.51 14.06 5.53
C ALA A 15 -21.28 14.81 5.02
N ALA A 16 -20.36 15.17 5.92
CA ALA A 16 -19.11 15.84 5.56
C ALA A 16 -18.20 14.94 4.71
N ILE A 17 -18.03 13.68 5.09
CA ILE A 17 -17.24 12.71 4.32
C ILE A 17 -17.84 12.52 2.92
N LYS A 18 -19.16 12.35 2.83
CA LYS A 18 -19.85 12.20 1.55
C LYS A 18 -19.69 13.42 0.67
N GLN A 19 -19.85 14.63 1.22
CA GLN A 19 -19.68 15.87 0.45
C GLN A 19 -18.24 16.01 -0.03
N ALA A 20 -17.24 15.84 0.83
CA ALA A 20 -15.84 15.91 0.44
C ALA A 20 -15.47 14.84 -0.63
N ALA A 21 -16.07 13.66 -0.57
CA ALA A 21 -15.89 12.63 -1.59
C ALA A 21 -16.52 13.00 -2.94
N ILE A 22 -17.68 13.68 -2.93
CA ILE A 22 -18.33 14.20 -4.14
C ILE A 22 -17.43 15.28 -4.78
N ASP A 23 -16.99 16.26 -3.98
CA ASP A 23 -16.14 17.37 -4.44
C ASP A 23 -14.83 16.85 -5.04
N ALA A 24 -14.18 15.92 -4.35
CA ALA A 24 -12.95 15.30 -4.84
C ALA A 24 -13.18 14.48 -6.12
N SER A 25 -14.32 13.80 -6.27
CA SER A 25 -14.65 13.03 -7.48
C SER A 25 -15.02 13.94 -8.66
N ALA A 26 -15.51 15.14 -8.41
CA ALA A 26 -15.73 16.15 -9.44
C ALA A 26 -14.40 16.69 -10.00
N SER A 27 -13.37 16.81 -9.14
CA SER A 27 -12.03 17.27 -9.54
C SER A 27 -11.20 16.16 -10.21
N ASP A 28 -11.39 14.91 -9.78
CA ASP A 28 -10.70 13.72 -10.30
C ASP A 28 -11.67 12.55 -10.39
N SER A 29 -12.17 12.28 -11.59
CA SER A 29 -13.13 11.21 -11.86
C SER A 29 -12.52 9.80 -11.91
N SER A 30 -11.21 9.64 -11.77
CA SER A 30 -10.52 8.34 -11.78
C SER A 30 -10.96 7.46 -10.59
N VAL A 31 -11.39 8.08 -9.48
CA VAL A 31 -11.86 7.41 -8.27
C VAL A 31 -13.31 7.83 -7.98
N ASN A 32 -14.23 6.87 -7.89
CA ASN A 32 -15.62 7.15 -7.61
C ASN A 32 -15.89 7.49 -6.13
N VAL A 33 -17.02 8.14 -5.87
CA VAL A 33 -17.43 8.62 -4.53
C VAL A 33 -17.41 7.51 -3.46
N ASN A 34 -17.95 6.32 -3.77
CA ASN A 34 -17.99 5.22 -2.79
C ASN A 34 -16.60 4.71 -2.42
N GLU A 35 -15.69 4.68 -3.39
CA GLU A 35 -14.30 4.32 -3.15
C GLU A 35 -13.60 5.33 -2.26
N ARG A 36 -13.82 6.64 -2.49
CA ARG A 36 -13.28 7.72 -1.64
C ARG A 36 -13.81 7.64 -0.21
N ILE A 37 -15.10 7.34 -0.04
CA ILE A 37 -15.69 7.11 1.30
C ILE A 37 -15.03 5.91 1.98
N ARG A 38 -14.80 4.80 1.26
CA ARG A 38 -14.11 3.63 1.80
C ARG A 38 -12.67 3.94 2.20
N GLN A 39 -11.95 4.69 1.37
CA GLN A 39 -10.58 5.15 1.68
C GLN A 39 -10.57 6.05 2.93
N GLU A 40 -11.60 6.89 3.13
CA GLU A 40 -11.71 7.68 4.36
C GLU A 40 -11.97 6.80 5.59
N HIS A 41 -12.73 5.71 5.48
CA HIS A 41 -12.85 4.73 6.57
C HIS A 41 -11.48 4.10 6.92
N PHE A 42 -10.66 3.76 5.91
CA PHE A 42 -9.29 3.31 6.13
C PHE A 42 -8.45 4.40 6.80
N ARG A 43 -8.60 5.65 6.39
CA ARG A 43 -7.89 6.78 6.98
C ARG A 43 -8.26 6.96 8.46
N ARG A 44 -9.53 6.84 8.84
CA ARG A 44 -9.95 6.90 10.25
C ARG A 44 -9.34 5.77 11.08
N PHE A 45 -9.25 4.58 10.53
CA PHE A 45 -8.59 3.44 11.13
C PHE A 45 -7.08 3.71 11.28
N LEU A 46 -6.41 4.08 10.21
CA LEU A 46 -4.98 4.34 10.19
C LEU A 46 -4.57 5.53 11.07
N SER A 47 -5.42 6.54 11.22
CA SER A 47 -5.17 7.65 12.15
C SER A 47 -5.04 7.18 13.60
N ARG A 48 -5.67 6.07 13.97
CA ARG A 48 -5.50 5.44 15.29
C ARG A 48 -4.20 4.65 15.37
N VAL A 49 -3.89 3.88 14.34
CA VAL A 49 -2.64 3.09 14.26
C VAL A 49 -1.42 3.99 14.35
N PHE A 50 -1.46 5.15 13.71
CA PHE A 50 -0.37 6.13 13.67
C PHE A 50 -0.53 7.27 14.69
N ALA A 51 -1.33 7.10 15.73
CA ALA A 51 -1.51 8.14 16.76
C ALA A 51 -0.20 8.48 17.50
N GLY A 52 0.76 7.57 17.55
CA GLY A 52 2.10 7.79 18.10
C GLY A 52 3.03 8.66 17.23
N GLY A 53 2.60 9.07 16.02
CA GLY A 53 3.41 9.89 15.12
C GLY A 53 4.74 9.22 14.74
N GLU A 54 5.84 9.97 14.83
CA GLU A 54 7.19 9.46 14.53
C GLU A 54 7.62 8.30 15.45
N GLY A 55 7.10 8.25 16.67
CA GLY A 55 7.35 7.17 17.63
C GLY A 55 6.57 5.87 17.33
N SER A 56 5.65 5.88 16.38
CA SER A 56 4.97 4.66 15.97
C SER A 56 5.96 3.70 15.32
N GLU A 57 5.97 2.45 15.70
CA GLU A 57 6.78 1.40 15.03
C GLU A 57 5.99 0.64 13.97
N TRP A 58 4.72 1.03 13.73
CA TRP A 58 3.89 0.54 12.66
C TRP A 58 4.28 1.15 11.32
N LEU A 59 4.19 0.35 10.26
CA LEU A 59 4.43 0.80 8.89
C LEU A 59 3.26 0.41 8.01
N LEU A 60 2.84 1.35 7.16
CA LEU A 60 1.89 1.12 6.09
C LEU A 60 2.64 0.61 4.85
N ARG A 61 2.19 -0.50 4.27
CA ARG A 61 2.78 -1.10 3.07
C ARG A 61 1.72 -1.42 2.02
N GLY A 62 2.06 -2.21 1.02
CA GLY A 62 1.13 -2.74 0.02
C GLY A 62 0.38 -1.68 -0.78
N GLY A 63 -0.81 -2.01 -1.26
CA GLY A 63 -1.62 -1.11 -2.08
C GLY A 63 -2.05 0.17 -1.37
N THR A 64 -2.34 0.09 -0.07
CA THR A 64 -2.71 1.26 0.74
C THR A 64 -1.51 2.20 0.93
N GLY A 65 -0.29 1.66 1.06
CA GLY A 65 0.95 2.45 1.08
C GLY A 65 1.21 3.16 -0.24
N VAL A 66 0.92 2.52 -1.39
CA VAL A 66 1.00 3.16 -2.71
C VAL A 66 0.02 4.32 -2.81
N LEU A 67 -1.25 4.11 -2.42
CA LEU A 67 -2.29 5.16 -2.43
C LEU A 67 -1.97 6.33 -1.50
N ALA A 68 -1.30 6.08 -0.38
CA ALA A 68 -0.89 7.14 0.53
C ALA A 68 0.16 8.07 -0.10
N ARG A 69 0.97 7.58 -1.04
CA ARG A 69 1.97 8.36 -1.80
C ARG A 69 1.41 8.92 -3.10
N VAL A 70 0.60 8.15 -3.81
CA VAL A 70 0.12 8.44 -5.17
C VAL A 70 -1.40 8.33 -5.18
N PRO A 71 -2.14 9.46 -5.12
CA PRO A 71 -3.58 9.49 -4.88
C PRO A 71 -4.40 8.80 -5.98
N SER A 72 -3.88 8.77 -7.20
CA SER A 72 -4.54 8.15 -8.37
C SER A 72 -4.04 6.73 -8.67
N ALA A 73 -3.32 6.09 -7.72
CA ALA A 73 -2.96 4.69 -7.84
C ALA A 73 -4.21 3.79 -7.85
N ARG A 74 -4.04 2.51 -8.22
CA ARG A 74 -5.18 1.59 -8.24
C ARG A 74 -5.86 1.48 -6.87
N ALA A 75 -7.17 1.30 -6.90
CA ALA A 75 -7.94 1.04 -5.68
C ALA A 75 -7.47 -0.23 -4.96
N THR A 76 -7.47 -0.20 -3.63
CA THR A 76 -7.19 -1.34 -2.76
C THR A 76 -8.37 -1.65 -1.86
N LYS A 77 -8.50 -2.93 -1.45
CA LYS A 77 -9.60 -3.40 -0.61
C LYS A 77 -9.15 -3.72 0.81
N ASP A 78 -7.86 -3.82 1.01
CA ASP A 78 -7.23 -4.27 2.24
C ASP A 78 -6.23 -3.21 2.72
N VAL A 79 -5.99 -3.18 4.02
CA VAL A 79 -4.94 -2.37 4.64
C VAL A 79 -3.77 -3.30 4.97
N ASP A 80 -2.60 -3.02 4.43
CA ASP A 80 -1.41 -3.82 4.69
C ASP A 80 -0.57 -3.14 5.78
N LEU A 81 -0.45 -3.77 6.95
CA LEU A 81 0.33 -3.27 8.09
C LEU A 81 1.50 -4.18 8.40
N TYR A 82 2.59 -3.55 8.76
CA TYR A 82 3.82 -4.21 9.17
C TYR A 82 4.29 -3.69 10.54
N ARG A 83 4.75 -4.60 11.39
CA ARG A 83 5.29 -4.29 12.72
C ARG A 83 6.59 -5.05 12.94
N ALA A 84 7.71 -4.34 12.99
CA ALA A 84 9.01 -4.94 13.32
C ALA A 84 9.10 -5.30 14.81
N GLY A 85 9.91 -6.31 15.13
CA GLY A 85 10.28 -6.63 16.52
C GLY A 85 9.19 -7.27 17.38
N TYR A 86 8.02 -7.59 16.82
CA TYR A 86 6.91 -8.25 17.50
C TYR A 86 6.67 -9.64 16.94
N THR A 87 6.12 -10.54 17.77
CA THR A 87 5.41 -11.72 17.26
C THR A 87 4.07 -11.28 16.66
N LEU A 88 3.45 -12.13 15.84
CA LEU A 88 2.13 -11.84 15.27
C LEU A 88 1.06 -11.59 16.34
N ASP A 89 1.07 -12.39 17.42
CA ASP A 89 0.11 -12.24 18.52
C ASP A 89 0.31 -10.92 19.27
N GLN A 90 1.56 -10.53 19.51
CA GLN A 90 1.87 -9.23 20.11
C GLN A 90 1.43 -8.07 19.22
N ALA A 91 1.70 -8.15 17.91
CA ALA A 91 1.28 -7.14 16.95
C ALA A 91 -0.26 -7.08 16.83
N LEU A 92 -0.95 -8.21 16.83
CA LEU A 92 -2.41 -8.26 16.84
C LEU A 92 -3.00 -7.59 18.08
N GLU A 93 -2.46 -7.88 19.29
CA GLU A 93 -2.98 -7.30 20.51
C GLU A 93 -2.69 -5.78 20.57
N ASP A 94 -1.50 -5.35 20.16
CA ASP A 94 -1.16 -3.93 20.06
C ASP A 94 -2.12 -3.19 19.09
N LEU A 95 -2.37 -3.76 17.91
CA LEU A 95 -3.33 -3.23 16.93
C LEU A 95 -4.74 -3.10 17.52
N ARG A 96 -5.20 -4.12 18.26
CA ARG A 96 -6.51 -4.11 18.93
C ARG A 96 -6.64 -3.04 19.99
N GLN A 97 -5.55 -2.64 20.64
CA GLN A 97 -5.55 -1.53 21.60
C GLN A 97 -5.53 -0.18 20.87
N LEU A 98 -4.66 -0.03 19.87
CA LEU A 98 -4.54 1.22 19.09
C LEU A 98 -5.85 1.64 18.44
N VAL A 99 -6.59 0.71 17.85
CA VAL A 99 -7.85 1.04 17.17
C VAL A 99 -8.98 1.49 18.10
N LYS A 100 -8.82 1.34 19.43
CA LYS A 100 -9.76 1.83 20.43
C LYS A 100 -9.55 3.31 20.80
N VAL A 101 -8.44 3.92 20.34
CA VAL A 101 -8.16 5.34 20.61
C VAL A 101 -9.33 6.18 20.09
N ASP A 102 -9.89 7.00 21.00
CA ASP A 102 -10.96 7.93 20.63
C ASP A 102 -10.35 9.20 20.01
N LEU A 103 -10.68 9.47 18.78
CA LEU A 103 -10.29 10.68 18.06
C LEU A 103 -11.42 11.72 18.00
N ALA A 104 -12.48 11.56 18.79
CA ALA A 104 -13.68 12.39 18.79
C ALA A 104 -14.32 12.54 17.39
N ASP A 105 -14.18 11.54 16.54
CA ASP A 105 -14.65 11.51 15.14
C ASP A 105 -15.88 10.64 14.94
N HIS A 106 -16.48 10.16 16.04
CA HIS A 106 -17.60 9.23 16.07
C HIS A 106 -17.35 7.85 15.42
N PHE A 107 -16.12 7.55 14.99
CA PHE A 107 -15.76 6.23 14.49
C PHE A 107 -15.37 5.30 15.63
N ARG A 108 -15.76 4.04 15.48
CA ARG A 108 -15.38 2.93 16.34
C ARG A 108 -15.08 1.69 15.51
N PHE A 109 -14.00 1.01 15.86
CA PHE A 109 -13.56 -0.20 15.16
C PHE A 109 -13.59 -1.37 16.14
N GLU A 110 -14.34 -2.41 15.78
CA GLU A 110 -14.48 -3.62 16.61
C GLU A 110 -13.79 -4.80 15.96
N TYR A 111 -12.88 -5.41 16.69
CA TYR A 111 -12.26 -6.65 16.26
C TYR A 111 -13.32 -7.75 16.12
N VAL A 112 -13.30 -8.46 14.98
CA VAL A 112 -14.22 -9.55 14.68
C VAL A 112 -13.52 -10.90 14.75
N SER A 113 -12.44 -11.06 13.97
CA SER A 113 -11.71 -12.32 13.86
C SER A 113 -10.35 -12.11 13.19
N HIS A 114 -9.49 -13.10 13.30
CA HIS A 114 -8.32 -13.23 12.44
C HIS A 114 -8.16 -14.67 11.97
N VAL A 115 -7.42 -14.84 10.88
CA VAL A 115 -6.98 -16.13 10.36
C VAL A 115 -5.51 -16.02 9.97
N ASN A 116 -4.78 -17.11 10.06
CA ASN A 116 -3.44 -17.20 9.47
C ASN A 116 -3.56 -17.00 7.97
N SER A 117 -2.97 -15.92 7.45
CA SER A 117 -3.23 -15.50 6.09
C SER A 117 -2.24 -16.06 5.08
N LEU A 118 -1.08 -16.54 5.52
CA LEU A 118 0.07 -16.61 4.63
C LEU A 118 0.88 -17.91 4.70
N GLY A 119 0.55 -18.81 5.59
CA GLY A 119 1.19 -20.12 5.71
C GLY A 119 0.61 -21.19 4.76
N GLY A 120 0.21 -20.82 3.53
CA GLY A 120 -0.15 -21.80 2.51
C GLY A 120 1.09 -22.53 1.97
N PRO A 121 0.94 -23.70 1.33
CA PRO A 121 2.06 -24.49 0.81
C PRO A 121 2.99 -23.77 -0.16
N GLY A 122 2.67 -22.54 -0.56
CA GLY A 122 3.46 -21.74 -1.49
C GLY A 122 4.08 -20.45 -0.89
N GLN A 123 3.91 -20.18 0.42
CA GLN A 123 4.46 -18.96 1.05
C GLN A 123 4.95 -19.22 2.49
N PRO A 124 5.89 -20.16 2.72
CA PRO A 124 6.36 -20.49 4.06
C PRO A 124 7.20 -19.40 4.74
N TYR A 125 7.53 -18.33 4.03
CA TYR A 125 8.42 -17.26 4.47
C TYR A 125 7.69 -16.01 4.99
N VAL A 126 6.37 -15.96 4.93
CA VAL A 126 5.59 -14.82 5.43
C VAL A 126 4.55 -15.29 6.41
N ASP A 127 4.89 -15.20 7.68
CA ASP A 127 3.89 -15.32 8.73
C ASP A 127 3.06 -14.04 8.78
N GLY A 128 1.75 -14.18 8.80
CA GLY A 128 0.84 -13.06 8.84
C GLY A 128 -0.56 -13.44 9.28
N TYR A 129 -1.32 -12.45 9.69
CA TYR A 129 -2.74 -12.56 9.98
C TYR A 129 -3.56 -11.72 9.01
N THR A 130 -4.65 -12.26 8.51
CA THR A 130 -5.74 -11.46 7.96
C THR A 130 -6.72 -11.16 9.09
N VAL A 131 -6.75 -9.92 9.53
CA VAL A 131 -7.56 -9.44 10.66
C VAL A 131 -8.77 -8.68 10.12
N LYS A 132 -9.93 -8.87 10.72
CA LYS A 132 -11.18 -8.19 10.35
C LYS A 132 -11.66 -7.30 11.49
N PHE A 133 -12.00 -6.06 11.14
CA PHE A 133 -12.61 -5.09 12.04
C PHE A 133 -13.91 -4.57 11.45
N ASP A 134 -14.98 -4.60 12.22
CA ASP A 134 -16.22 -3.90 11.87
C ASP A 134 -16.06 -2.40 12.10
N VAL A 135 -16.57 -1.61 11.16
CA VAL A 135 -16.55 -0.15 11.20
C VAL A 135 -17.92 0.37 11.65
N TYR A 136 -17.94 1.20 12.67
CA TYR A 136 -19.13 1.89 13.14
C TYR A 136 -18.94 3.40 13.06
N VAL A 137 -20.02 4.12 12.72
CA VAL A 137 -20.13 5.56 12.90
C VAL A 137 -21.32 5.79 13.86
N GLY A 138 -21.05 6.27 15.05
CA GLY A 138 -22.00 6.21 16.15
C GLY A 138 -22.39 4.77 16.46
N THR A 139 -23.69 4.47 16.39
CA THR A 139 -24.24 3.11 16.60
C THR A 139 -24.41 2.31 15.30
N GLN A 140 -24.23 2.94 14.14
CA GLN A 140 -24.47 2.33 12.83
C GLN A 140 -23.25 1.61 12.29
N ARG A 141 -23.36 0.32 11.97
CA ARG A 141 -22.33 -0.44 11.28
C ARG A 141 -22.26 0.03 9.81
N ARG A 142 -21.05 0.38 9.35
CA ARG A 142 -20.81 0.92 7.99
C ARG A 142 -20.01 0.00 7.09
N GLY A 143 -19.56 -1.13 7.60
CA GLY A 143 -18.81 -2.10 6.81
C GLY A 143 -17.77 -2.82 7.62
N GLN A 144 -16.75 -3.29 6.92
CA GLN A 144 -15.64 -4.04 7.51
C GLN A 144 -14.32 -3.63 6.86
N ILE A 145 -13.29 -3.49 7.67
CA ILE A 145 -11.89 -3.34 7.22
C ILE A 145 -11.20 -4.68 7.36
N LYS A 146 -10.52 -5.10 6.31
CA LYS A 146 -9.60 -6.21 6.32
C LYS A 146 -8.18 -5.68 6.41
N VAL A 147 -7.43 -6.19 7.36
CA VAL A 147 -6.03 -5.81 7.59
C VAL A 147 -5.16 -7.05 7.38
N ASP A 148 -4.24 -6.98 6.44
CA ASP A 148 -3.18 -7.98 6.28
C ASP A 148 -1.99 -7.53 7.14
N LEU A 149 -1.85 -8.19 8.30
CA LEU A 149 -0.86 -7.92 9.33
C LEU A 149 0.34 -8.83 9.13
N SER A 150 1.53 -8.26 9.09
CA SER A 150 2.79 -9.00 9.02
C SER A 150 3.83 -8.45 9.99
N THR A 151 4.77 -9.30 10.38
CA THR A 151 5.90 -8.99 11.23
C THR A 151 7.20 -9.50 10.60
N GLY A 152 8.34 -9.20 11.21
CA GLY A 152 9.62 -9.71 10.75
C GLY A 152 10.64 -8.60 10.49
N ALA A 153 11.72 -8.94 9.78
CA ALA A 153 12.75 -8.01 9.33
C ALA A 153 12.69 -7.85 7.80
N GLY A 154 13.29 -6.79 7.26
CA GLY A 154 13.41 -6.65 5.81
C GLY A 154 13.23 -5.23 5.29
N ILE A 155 13.44 -4.22 6.15
CA ILE A 155 13.53 -2.83 5.71
C ILE A 155 14.99 -2.56 5.35
N THR A 156 15.23 -2.06 4.16
CA THR A 156 16.57 -1.80 3.64
C THR A 156 16.88 -0.32 3.43
N ASP A 157 15.87 0.54 3.52
CA ASP A 157 15.99 1.97 3.29
C ASP A 157 15.18 2.76 4.34
N GLU A 158 15.25 4.08 4.31
CA GLU A 158 14.60 4.96 5.27
C GLU A 158 13.07 4.93 5.17
N VAL A 159 12.44 4.84 6.35
CA VAL A 159 10.99 4.93 6.49
C VAL A 159 10.55 6.38 6.31
N SER A 160 9.64 6.61 5.38
CA SER A 160 9.07 7.95 5.16
C SER A 160 7.90 8.22 6.11
N LEU A 161 7.88 9.42 6.68
CA LEU A 161 6.70 9.95 7.38
C LEU A 161 5.97 10.90 6.42
N ILE A 162 4.75 10.55 6.02
CA ILE A 162 4.02 11.31 5.00
C ILE A 162 2.59 11.67 5.44
N GLU A 163 2.09 12.79 4.97
CA GLU A 163 0.66 13.06 4.93
C GLU A 163 0.06 12.29 3.74
N PRO A 164 -1.05 11.52 3.96
CA PRO A 164 -1.61 10.72 2.87
C PRO A 164 -2.12 11.60 1.72
N ALA A 165 -1.55 11.40 0.53
CA ALA A 165 -1.86 12.20 -0.66
C ALA A 165 -3.31 12.03 -1.15
N ASN A 166 -3.97 10.90 -0.84
CA ASN A 166 -5.36 10.61 -1.17
C ASN A 166 -6.37 11.11 -0.12
N ALA A 167 -5.93 11.94 0.82
CA ALA A 167 -6.76 12.43 1.92
C ALA A 167 -7.88 13.35 1.42
N LEU A 168 -9.11 13.13 1.88
CA LEU A 168 -10.19 14.11 1.73
C LEU A 168 -9.92 15.34 2.61
N HIS A 169 -10.34 16.52 2.13
CA HIS A 169 -10.26 17.74 2.92
C HIS A 169 -11.34 17.76 4.01
N LEU A 170 -10.98 17.34 5.20
CA LEU A 170 -11.87 17.22 6.37
C LEU A 170 -11.22 17.89 7.59
N PRO A 171 -11.16 19.24 7.64
CA PRO A 171 -10.36 19.98 8.63
C PRO A 171 -10.84 19.81 10.08
N ARG A 172 -12.06 19.29 10.28
CA ARG A 172 -12.65 19.03 11.60
C ARG A 172 -12.43 17.58 12.09
N LEU A 173 -11.76 16.74 11.29
CA LEU A 173 -11.39 15.37 11.67
C LEU A 173 -9.88 15.31 11.87
N ALA A 174 -9.45 14.93 13.07
CA ALA A 174 -8.04 14.69 13.35
C ALA A 174 -7.48 13.61 12.43
N SER A 175 -6.29 13.82 11.93
CA SER A 175 -5.58 12.87 11.07
C SER A 175 -4.11 12.88 11.42
N ASN A 176 -3.49 11.71 11.40
CA ASN A 176 -2.08 11.53 11.67
C ASN A 176 -1.32 11.24 10.38
N MET A 177 -0.06 11.64 10.34
CA MET A 177 0.88 11.25 9.29
C MET A 177 1.13 9.74 9.37
N TYR A 178 1.42 9.12 8.23
CA TYR A 178 1.71 7.70 8.15
C TYR A 178 3.20 7.46 8.02
N ARG A 179 3.70 6.50 8.77
CA ARG A 179 5.00 5.90 8.50
C ARG A 179 4.81 4.84 7.41
N VAL A 180 5.41 5.07 6.26
CA VAL A 180 5.21 4.25 5.06
C VAL A 180 6.48 3.49 4.73
N TYR A 181 6.31 2.21 4.41
CA TYR A 181 7.37 1.31 3.99
C TYR A 181 8.18 1.93 2.84
N PRO A 182 9.52 1.81 2.83
CA PRO A 182 10.36 2.44 1.80
C PRO A 182 9.95 2.05 0.37
N VAL A 183 10.11 2.97 -0.56
CA VAL A 183 9.70 2.75 -1.96
C VAL A 183 10.46 1.58 -2.59
N VAL A 184 11.78 1.52 -2.39
CA VAL A 184 12.60 0.43 -2.93
C VAL A 184 12.19 -0.94 -2.39
N ASP A 185 11.84 -1.02 -1.11
CA ASP A 185 11.35 -2.25 -0.49
C ASP A 185 9.96 -2.64 -1.02
N GLN A 186 9.09 -1.65 -1.32
CA GLN A 186 7.80 -1.91 -1.97
C GLN A 186 7.97 -2.42 -3.40
N VAL A 187 8.90 -1.83 -4.17
CA VAL A 187 9.24 -2.31 -5.51
C VAL A 187 9.78 -3.73 -5.46
N ALA A 188 10.70 -4.01 -4.53
CA ALA A 188 11.27 -5.34 -4.33
C ALA A 188 10.21 -6.40 -3.98
N ASP A 189 9.30 -6.09 -3.02
CA ASP A 189 8.17 -6.99 -2.65
C ASP A 189 7.31 -7.34 -3.87
N LYS A 190 6.96 -6.34 -4.68
CA LYS A 190 6.13 -6.54 -5.87
C LYS A 190 6.84 -7.31 -6.97
N LEU A 191 8.08 -6.96 -7.26
CA LEU A 191 8.89 -7.66 -8.25
C LEU A 191 9.06 -9.14 -7.86
N CYS A 192 9.53 -9.41 -6.64
CA CYS A 192 9.72 -10.77 -6.18
C CYS A 192 8.41 -11.57 -6.18
N ALA A 193 7.27 -10.93 -5.88
CA ALA A 193 5.97 -11.58 -5.96
C ALA A 193 5.58 -12.00 -7.39
N THR A 194 6.08 -11.32 -8.43
CA THR A 194 5.84 -11.75 -9.83
C THR A 194 6.67 -12.98 -10.20
N HIS A 195 7.85 -13.15 -9.60
CA HIS A 195 8.75 -14.27 -9.84
C HIS A 195 8.36 -15.57 -9.09
N MET A 196 7.49 -15.44 -8.06
CA MET A 196 7.08 -16.59 -7.26
C MET A 196 6.17 -17.55 -8.02
N LEU A 197 6.34 -18.84 -7.74
CA LEU A 197 5.37 -19.86 -8.06
C LEU A 197 4.43 -20.09 -6.85
N TYR A 198 3.13 -20.01 -7.09
CA TYR A 198 2.12 -20.25 -6.08
C TYR A 198 1.51 -21.64 -6.29
N SER A 199 1.80 -22.56 -5.39
CA SER A 199 1.41 -23.99 -5.55
C SER A 199 1.85 -24.58 -6.91
N GLY A 200 3.06 -24.20 -7.37
CA GLY A 200 3.62 -24.64 -8.65
C GLY A 200 3.09 -23.90 -9.91
N ALA A 201 2.12 -23.00 -9.74
CA ALA A 201 1.61 -22.18 -10.83
C ALA A 201 2.29 -20.80 -10.87
N PRO A 202 2.47 -20.19 -12.06
CA PRO A 202 2.96 -18.81 -12.17
C PRO A 202 2.07 -17.81 -11.41
N SER A 203 2.67 -16.71 -10.97
CA SER A 203 1.98 -15.63 -10.28
C SER A 203 0.77 -15.12 -11.07
N SER A 204 -0.35 -14.88 -10.40
CA SER A 204 -1.54 -14.21 -10.94
C SER A 204 -1.61 -12.72 -10.52
N ARG A 205 -0.53 -12.17 -9.94
CA ARG A 205 -0.51 -10.85 -9.31
C ARG A 205 -0.29 -9.71 -10.30
N GLN A 206 -1.10 -9.65 -11.38
CA GLN A 206 -1.01 -8.59 -12.40
C GLN A 206 -1.15 -7.18 -11.82
N LYS A 207 -1.83 -7.04 -10.68
CA LYS A 207 -1.91 -5.80 -9.91
C LYS A 207 -0.55 -5.26 -9.46
N ASP A 208 0.43 -6.15 -9.21
CA ASP A 208 1.76 -5.72 -8.78
C ASP A 208 2.54 -5.09 -9.94
N LEU A 209 2.31 -5.52 -11.19
CA LEU A 209 2.86 -4.84 -12.37
C LEU A 209 2.27 -3.42 -12.53
N VAL A 210 0.97 -3.22 -12.26
CA VAL A 210 0.39 -1.87 -12.24
C VAL A 210 1.10 -0.99 -11.23
N ASP A 211 1.33 -1.50 -10.02
CA ASP A 211 2.00 -0.75 -8.96
C ASP A 211 3.48 -0.47 -9.31
N LEU A 212 4.19 -1.41 -9.96
CA LEU A 212 5.56 -1.20 -10.45
C LEU A 212 5.62 -0.08 -11.49
N VAL A 213 4.69 -0.05 -12.44
CA VAL A 213 4.57 1.05 -13.43
C VAL A 213 4.32 2.38 -12.72
N VAL A 214 3.44 2.41 -11.72
CA VAL A 214 3.18 3.62 -10.93
C VAL A 214 4.48 4.10 -10.26
N PHE A 215 5.25 3.23 -9.61
CA PHE A 215 6.52 3.63 -8.99
C PHE A 215 7.54 4.14 -10.00
N ALA A 216 7.72 3.46 -11.12
CA ALA A 216 8.65 3.88 -12.18
C ALA A 216 8.29 5.26 -12.76
N ARG A 217 7.01 5.65 -12.70
CA ARG A 217 6.45 6.89 -13.25
C ARG A 217 6.27 8.03 -12.24
N THR A 218 6.60 7.80 -10.96
CA THR A 218 6.28 8.78 -9.90
C THR A 218 7.39 8.98 -8.87
N HIS A 219 8.45 8.18 -8.90
CA HIS A 219 9.52 8.25 -7.89
C HIS A 219 10.89 8.16 -8.53
N ASP A 220 11.78 9.04 -8.05
CA ASP A 220 13.22 8.87 -8.28
C ASP A 220 13.75 7.78 -7.34
N ILE A 221 14.57 6.87 -7.87
CA ILE A 221 15.01 5.68 -7.13
C ILE A 221 16.51 5.45 -7.37
N ASN A 222 17.27 5.38 -6.27
CA ASN A 222 18.69 5.06 -6.31
C ASN A 222 18.92 3.59 -6.72
N GLY A 223 19.88 3.36 -7.65
CA GLY A 223 20.11 2.04 -8.21
C GLY A 223 20.66 1.04 -7.20
N LEU A 224 21.61 1.44 -6.35
CA LEU A 224 22.17 0.57 -5.30
C LEU A 224 21.12 0.20 -4.25
N ALA A 225 20.32 1.18 -3.81
CA ALA A 225 19.25 0.93 -2.85
C ALA A 225 18.21 -0.05 -3.43
N LEU A 226 17.81 0.13 -4.70
CA LEU A 226 16.88 -0.79 -5.37
C LEU A 226 17.44 -2.22 -5.45
N ARG A 227 18.71 -2.38 -5.88
CA ARG A 227 19.36 -3.69 -5.93
C ARG A 227 19.42 -4.36 -4.57
N THR A 228 19.83 -3.61 -3.54
CA THR A 228 19.93 -4.11 -2.17
C THR A 228 18.56 -4.60 -1.65
N ALA A 229 17.50 -3.85 -1.91
CA ALA A 229 16.14 -4.21 -1.53
C ALA A 229 15.67 -5.49 -2.25
N ILE A 230 15.90 -5.60 -3.57
CA ILE A 230 15.50 -6.77 -4.36
C ILE A 230 16.27 -8.02 -3.90
N GLU A 231 17.58 -7.93 -3.72
CA GLU A 231 18.40 -9.06 -3.25
C GLU A 231 17.99 -9.52 -1.84
N THR A 232 17.65 -8.58 -0.97
CA THR A 232 17.19 -8.88 0.39
C THR A 232 15.82 -9.58 0.38
N GLU A 233 14.89 -9.07 -0.42
CA GLU A 233 13.55 -9.65 -0.53
C GLU A 233 13.59 -11.02 -1.24
N ALA A 234 14.42 -11.18 -2.29
CA ALA A 234 14.59 -12.45 -2.98
C ALA A 234 15.13 -13.53 -2.03
N ARG A 235 16.18 -13.22 -1.26
CA ARG A 235 16.71 -14.14 -0.23
C ARG A 235 15.65 -14.52 0.80
N ARG A 236 14.88 -13.57 1.27
CA ARG A 236 13.79 -13.80 2.25
C ARG A 236 12.74 -14.76 1.69
N ARG A 237 12.47 -14.69 0.39
CA ARG A 237 11.51 -15.56 -0.31
C ARG A 237 12.10 -16.88 -0.78
N GLY A 238 13.40 -17.12 -0.57
CA GLY A 238 14.07 -18.30 -1.09
C GLY A 238 14.13 -18.36 -2.62
N LEU A 239 14.07 -17.19 -3.27
CA LEU A 239 14.27 -17.09 -4.71
C LEU A 239 15.76 -17.21 -5.04
N GLU A 240 16.07 -17.91 -6.12
CA GLU A 240 17.41 -17.86 -6.72
C GLU A 240 17.70 -16.44 -7.23
N SER A 241 18.99 -16.11 -7.29
CA SER A 241 19.44 -14.82 -7.85
C SER A 241 19.03 -14.70 -9.31
N PHE A 242 18.46 -13.55 -9.69
CA PHE A 242 18.01 -13.29 -11.05
C PHE A 242 18.48 -11.89 -11.52
N THR A 243 18.69 -11.74 -12.82
CA THR A 243 19.14 -10.49 -13.47
C THR A 243 18.17 -9.97 -14.52
N ARG A 244 17.03 -10.64 -14.67
CA ARG A 244 15.98 -10.28 -15.63
C ARG A 244 14.61 -10.31 -15.00
N VAL A 245 13.76 -9.42 -15.44
CA VAL A 245 12.34 -9.39 -15.08
C VAL A 245 11.62 -10.54 -15.77
N GLN A 246 10.86 -11.32 -15.00
CA GLN A 246 10.08 -12.44 -15.52
C GLN A 246 8.60 -12.21 -15.22
N LEU A 247 7.83 -11.91 -16.27
CA LEU A 247 6.38 -11.81 -16.17
C LEU A 247 5.74 -13.04 -16.81
N PRO A 248 4.73 -13.65 -16.17
CA PRO A 248 4.02 -14.79 -16.74
C PRO A 248 3.43 -14.48 -18.11
N LYS A 249 3.62 -15.37 -19.09
CA LYS A 249 3.11 -15.20 -20.46
C LYS A 249 1.58 -15.13 -20.56
N THR A 250 0.90 -15.59 -19.53
CA THR A 250 -0.58 -15.55 -19.42
C THR A 250 -1.12 -14.17 -19.04
N TRP A 251 -0.24 -13.23 -18.64
CA TRP A 251 -0.65 -11.88 -18.30
C TRP A 251 -0.96 -11.07 -19.57
N GLY A 252 -1.95 -10.17 -19.48
CA GLY A 252 -2.33 -9.28 -20.57
C GLY A 252 -3.67 -8.60 -20.28
N ARG A 253 -4.78 -9.25 -20.62
CA ARG A 253 -6.12 -8.63 -20.57
C ARG A 253 -6.50 -8.06 -19.19
N GLU A 254 -6.21 -8.78 -18.13
CA GLU A 254 -6.54 -8.33 -16.76
C GLU A 254 -5.64 -7.13 -16.36
N TYR A 255 -4.34 -7.18 -16.69
CA TYR A 255 -3.43 -6.06 -16.53
C TYR A 255 -3.97 -4.82 -17.26
N GLU A 256 -4.30 -4.92 -18.56
CA GLU A 256 -4.79 -3.82 -19.36
C GLU A 256 -6.06 -3.19 -18.78
N GLN A 257 -6.98 -4.01 -18.28
CA GLN A 257 -8.22 -3.52 -17.66
C GLN A 257 -7.97 -2.72 -16.40
N MET A 258 -6.98 -3.12 -15.60
CA MET A 258 -6.57 -2.39 -14.40
C MET A 258 -5.80 -1.12 -14.77
N ALA A 259 -4.80 -1.23 -15.64
CA ALA A 259 -3.93 -0.15 -16.04
C ALA A 259 -4.69 1.02 -16.69
N LYS A 260 -5.70 0.75 -17.52
CA LYS A 260 -6.58 1.78 -18.14
C LYS A 260 -7.32 2.66 -17.12
N ARG A 261 -7.43 2.22 -15.87
CA ARG A 261 -8.11 2.97 -14.79
C ARG A 261 -7.14 3.78 -13.93
N VAL A 262 -5.83 3.64 -14.17
CA VAL A 262 -4.79 4.30 -13.39
C VAL A 262 -4.09 5.33 -14.28
N PRO A 263 -4.24 6.64 -14.01
CA PRO A 263 -3.68 7.69 -14.85
C PRO A 263 -2.17 7.54 -15.09
N HIS A 264 -1.42 7.13 -14.08
CA HIS A 264 0.02 6.89 -14.19
C HIS A 264 0.41 5.73 -15.11
N CYS A 265 -0.54 4.89 -15.53
CA CYS A 265 -0.33 3.85 -16.54
C CYS A 265 -0.65 4.31 -17.96
N GLU A 266 -0.99 5.59 -18.18
CA GLU A 266 -1.20 6.13 -19.52
C GLU A 266 0.06 5.93 -20.39
N GLY A 267 -0.13 5.40 -21.60
CA GLY A 267 0.95 4.98 -22.49
C GLY A 267 1.52 3.57 -22.21
N PHE A 268 1.26 2.99 -21.04
CA PHE A 268 1.76 1.69 -20.58
C PHE A 268 0.63 0.70 -20.23
N ALA A 269 -0.58 0.93 -20.72
CA ALA A 269 -1.70 0.02 -20.49
C ALA A 269 -1.55 -1.31 -21.27
N GLU A 270 -0.78 -1.35 -22.35
CA GLU A 270 -0.42 -2.57 -23.06
C GLU A 270 0.67 -3.31 -22.31
N ILE A 271 0.53 -4.63 -22.14
CA ILE A 271 1.44 -5.45 -21.34
C ILE A 271 2.90 -5.37 -21.83
N GLU A 272 3.14 -5.34 -23.14
CA GLU A 272 4.48 -5.29 -23.71
C GLU A 272 5.18 -3.93 -23.45
N LYS A 273 4.41 -2.83 -23.47
CA LYS A 273 4.94 -1.51 -23.10
C LYS A 273 5.26 -1.41 -21.61
N ALA A 274 4.40 -1.97 -20.78
CA ALA A 274 4.67 -2.05 -19.34
C ALA A 274 5.90 -2.91 -19.04
N ARG A 275 6.02 -4.06 -19.72
CA ARG A 275 7.18 -4.95 -19.62
C ARG A 275 8.46 -4.19 -19.96
N ALA A 276 8.52 -3.55 -21.13
CA ALA A 276 9.70 -2.80 -21.56
C ALA A 276 10.10 -1.72 -20.54
N LEU A 277 9.13 -0.94 -20.03
CA LEU A 277 9.39 0.06 -18.99
C LEU A 277 10.00 -0.58 -17.73
N ILE A 278 9.45 -1.70 -17.27
CA ILE A 278 9.93 -2.34 -16.03
C ILE A 278 11.26 -3.04 -16.24
N GLU A 279 11.56 -3.57 -17.43
CA GLU A 279 12.88 -4.08 -17.81
C GLU A 279 13.92 -2.94 -17.80
N ASP A 280 13.64 -1.81 -18.42
CA ASP A 280 14.54 -0.62 -18.43
C ASP A 280 14.74 -0.05 -17.01
N PHE A 281 13.73 -0.06 -16.18
CA PHE A 281 13.79 0.44 -14.82
C PHE A 281 14.56 -0.50 -13.87
N ILE A 282 14.38 -1.80 -13.97
CA ILE A 282 14.83 -2.74 -12.94
C ILE A 282 16.10 -3.50 -13.35
N GLU A 283 16.23 -3.96 -14.60
CA GLU A 283 17.31 -4.86 -14.98
C GLU A 283 18.70 -4.25 -14.88
N PRO A 284 18.94 -2.96 -15.22
CA PRO A 284 20.25 -2.35 -15.00
C PRO A 284 20.68 -2.37 -13.52
N SER A 285 19.75 -2.15 -12.61
CA SER A 285 20.00 -2.25 -11.17
C SER A 285 20.32 -3.69 -10.75
N LEU A 286 19.59 -4.69 -11.24
CA LEU A 286 19.85 -6.11 -10.95
C LEU A 286 21.26 -6.54 -11.41
N ARG A 287 21.79 -5.93 -12.49
CA ARG A 287 23.14 -6.21 -13.01
C ARG A 287 24.23 -5.35 -12.36
N GLY A 288 23.88 -4.42 -11.45
CA GLY A 288 24.83 -3.51 -10.81
C GLY A 288 25.39 -2.44 -11.75
N GLU A 289 24.74 -2.19 -12.88
CA GLU A 289 25.21 -1.24 -13.91
C GLU A 289 24.92 0.22 -13.53
N VAL A 290 23.99 0.45 -12.59
CA VAL A 290 23.46 1.76 -12.22
C VAL A 290 23.54 2.07 -10.72
N ASP A 291 24.46 1.43 -9.99
CA ASP A 291 24.59 1.59 -8.53
C ASP A 291 24.85 3.04 -8.10
N ALA A 292 25.56 3.81 -8.93
CA ALA A 292 25.84 5.23 -8.68
C ALA A 292 24.83 6.18 -9.32
N GLN A 293 23.78 5.66 -9.95
CA GLN A 293 22.78 6.43 -10.68
C GLN A 293 21.45 6.44 -9.95
N THR A 294 20.60 7.36 -10.39
CA THR A 294 19.21 7.48 -9.94
C THR A 294 18.27 7.32 -11.13
N TRP A 295 17.25 6.49 -11.00
CA TRP A 295 16.15 6.47 -11.94
C TRP A 295 15.37 7.78 -11.85
N MET A 296 15.32 8.53 -12.94
CA MET A 296 14.59 9.80 -13.03
C MET A 296 13.22 9.54 -13.64
N PHE A 297 12.17 9.57 -12.81
CA PHE A 297 10.81 9.22 -13.26
C PHE A 297 10.27 10.14 -14.34
N GLU A 298 10.69 11.41 -14.39
CA GLU A 298 10.27 12.36 -15.43
C GLU A 298 10.85 12.02 -16.81
N ARG A 299 12.01 11.39 -16.86
CA ARG A 299 12.73 11.02 -18.09
C ARG A 299 12.62 9.55 -18.44
N LEU A 300 12.18 8.73 -17.50
CA LEU A 300 12.15 7.26 -17.58
C LEU A 300 13.54 6.70 -17.94
N ALA A 301 14.56 7.20 -17.29
CA ALA A 301 15.97 6.85 -17.56
C ALA A 301 16.81 6.92 -16.28
N TRP A 302 17.92 6.16 -16.28
CA TRP A 302 18.96 6.23 -15.27
C TRP A 302 19.95 7.37 -15.57
N GLU A 303 20.25 8.18 -14.53
CA GLU A 303 21.21 9.30 -14.63
C GLU A 303 22.15 9.38 -13.41
#